data_b8f75b83f195a2cb79553a002a10952c
#
_entry.id   b8f75b83f195a2cb79553a002a10952c
#
_cell.length_a   1.000
_cell.length_b   1.000
_cell.length_c   1.000
_cell.angle_alpha   90.00
_cell.angle_beta   90.00
_cell.angle_gamma   90.00
#
_symmetry.space_group_name_H-M   'P 1'
#
loop_
_entity.id
_entity.type
_entity.pdbx_description
1 polymer ?
#
loop_
_entity_poly.entity_id
_entity_poly.type
_entity_poly.pdbx_seq_one_letter_code
_entity_poly.pdbx_strand_id
1 'polypeptide(L)'
;PENGILPFYYDPDREPEAKTISMQQQSFSLIKRQEHFKSLNVKAKNLQSILEALELTSVDIIKADIEGLWWDFGHELLDKKIDCKFIALELELNFEKDGKVETALEKAQILCDKFKDNNYDIVINRRREKLMLEMLFIRKDAYEG
;
A
#
# COMPACT_ATOMS: atom_id res chain seq x y z
N PRO A 1 -9.41 5.13 -3.98
CA PRO A 1 -10.41 5.53 -2.99
C PRO A 1 -10.84 6.98 -3.22
N GLU A 2 -12.13 7.25 -3.01
CA GLU A 2 -12.66 8.61 -3.10
C GLU A 2 -12.22 9.44 -1.89
N ASN A 3 -12.12 10.76 -2.09
CA ASN A 3 -11.91 11.69 -0.98
C ASN A 3 -13.12 11.67 -0.04
N GLY A 4 -12.90 11.60 1.25
CA GLY A 4 -14.01 11.58 2.18
C GLY A 4 -13.62 11.28 3.61
N ILE A 5 -14.61 10.87 4.39
CA ILE A 5 -14.42 10.36 5.76
C ILE A 5 -14.54 8.84 5.69
N LEU A 6 -13.50 8.15 6.07
CA LEU A 6 -13.45 6.68 6.07
C LEU A 6 -13.21 6.14 7.48
N PRO A 7 -13.77 4.96 7.80
CA PRO A 7 -13.43 4.27 9.04
C PRO A 7 -11.99 3.75 8.96
N PHE A 8 -11.23 4.01 9.99
CA PHE A 8 -9.86 3.53 10.17
C PHE A 8 -9.84 2.63 11.39
N TYR A 9 -9.56 1.35 11.18
CA TYR A 9 -9.70 0.31 12.19
C TYR A 9 -8.39 0.10 12.94
N TYR A 10 -8.49 -0.19 14.23
CA TYR A 10 -7.36 -0.48 15.09
C TYR A 10 -7.72 -1.55 16.13
N ASP A 11 -6.71 -2.24 16.61
CA ASP A 11 -6.82 -3.24 17.66
C ASP A 11 -6.74 -2.54 19.04
N PRO A 12 -7.84 -2.47 19.80
CA PRO A 12 -7.84 -1.79 21.10
C PRO A 12 -6.98 -2.51 22.14
N ASP A 13 -6.75 -3.82 21.98
CA ASP A 13 -5.96 -4.62 22.93
C ASP A 13 -4.45 -4.37 22.75
N ARG A 14 -4.06 -3.66 21.69
CA ARG A 14 -2.71 -3.19 21.40
C ARG A 14 -2.51 -1.70 21.68
N GLU A 15 -3.45 -1.05 22.35
CA GLU A 15 -3.24 0.33 22.83
C GLU A 15 -2.00 0.36 23.74
N PRO A 16 -1.02 1.22 23.47
CA PRO A 16 0.10 1.35 24.38
C PRO A 16 -0.41 1.84 25.73
N GLU A 17 -0.01 1.18 26.81
CA GLU A 17 -0.09 1.81 28.11
C GLU A 17 0.52 3.21 27.99
N ALA A 18 -0.15 4.23 28.46
CA ALA A 18 0.02 5.65 28.16
C ALA A 18 1.43 6.25 28.41
N LYS A 19 2.49 5.44 28.49
CA LYS A 19 3.86 5.84 28.83
C LYS A 19 4.94 5.46 27.84
N THR A 20 4.68 4.62 26.84
CA THR A 20 5.69 4.28 25.84
C THR A 20 5.01 4.14 24.47
N ILE A 21 5.16 5.17 23.67
CA ILE A 21 4.81 5.10 22.23
C ILE A 21 5.87 4.22 21.55
N SER A 22 5.77 2.93 21.74
CA SER A 22 6.42 1.98 20.87
C SER A 22 5.53 1.84 19.64
N MET A 23 5.88 2.55 18.58
CA MET A 23 5.21 2.48 17.26
C MET A 23 5.18 1.05 16.67
N GLN A 24 5.85 0.09 17.32
CA GLN A 24 6.00 -1.28 16.82
C GLN A 24 4.77 -2.17 17.01
N GLN A 25 3.73 -1.71 17.68
CA GLN A 25 2.62 -2.59 18.07
C GLN A 25 1.23 -2.18 17.56
N GLN A 26 1.10 -1.04 16.89
CA GLN A 26 -0.19 -0.59 16.38
C GLN A 26 -0.33 -0.90 14.90
N SER A 27 -1.23 -1.79 14.56
CA SER A 27 -1.68 -2.01 13.19
C SER A 27 -2.95 -1.22 12.95
N PHE A 28 -2.86 -0.19 12.14
CA PHE A 28 -4.01 0.58 11.66
C PHE A 28 -4.33 0.20 10.21
N SER A 29 -5.58 0.03 9.88
CA SER A 29 -5.99 -0.36 8.53
C SER A 29 -7.33 0.23 8.13
N LEU A 30 -7.56 0.42 6.84
CA LEU A 30 -8.90 0.66 6.29
C LEU A 30 -9.72 -0.63 6.17
N ILE A 31 -9.10 -1.80 6.43
CA ILE A 31 -9.76 -3.11 6.40
C ILE A 31 -10.01 -3.56 7.84
N LYS A 32 -11.26 -3.84 8.18
CA LYS A 32 -11.61 -4.46 9.46
C LYS A 32 -11.15 -5.91 9.46
N ARG A 33 -10.08 -6.23 10.22
CA ARG A 33 -9.47 -7.55 10.25
C ARG A 33 -10.14 -8.52 11.20
N GLN A 34 -10.66 -8.02 12.33
CA GLN A 34 -11.27 -8.83 13.38
C GLN A 34 -12.49 -8.11 13.97
N GLU A 35 -13.44 -8.88 14.51
CA GLU A 35 -14.68 -8.33 15.03
C GLU A 35 -14.49 -7.35 16.21
N HIS A 36 -13.48 -7.58 17.05
CA HIS A 36 -13.19 -6.71 18.21
C HIS A 36 -12.50 -5.38 17.83
N PHE A 37 -12.03 -5.24 16.57
CA PHE A 37 -11.40 -4.00 16.12
C PHE A 37 -12.37 -2.84 16.22
N LYS A 38 -11.91 -1.75 16.82
CA LYS A 38 -12.59 -0.46 16.87
C LYS A 38 -12.24 0.37 15.64
N SER A 39 -13.02 1.40 15.38
CA SER A 39 -12.75 2.33 14.30
C SER A 39 -12.86 3.77 14.78
N LEU A 40 -12.11 4.62 14.12
CA LEU A 40 -12.27 6.07 14.18
C LEU A 40 -12.44 6.61 12.75
N ASN A 41 -13.17 7.71 12.63
CA ASN A 41 -13.37 8.33 11.32
C ASN A 41 -12.20 9.27 11.02
N VAL A 42 -11.54 9.03 9.90
CA VAL A 42 -10.43 9.86 9.43
C VAL A 42 -10.75 10.52 8.10
N LYS A 43 -10.20 11.70 7.88
CA LYS A 43 -10.25 12.34 6.55
C LYS A 43 -9.29 11.58 5.63
N ALA A 44 -9.83 11.02 4.57
CA ALA A 44 -9.06 10.34 3.52
C ALA A 44 -8.98 11.21 2.26
N LYS A 45 -7.84 11.14 1.59
CA LYS A 45 -7.62 11.73 0.27
C LYS A 45 -6.98 10.68 -0.63
N ASN A 46 -7.37 10.64 -1.89
CA ASN A 46 -6.64 9.89 -2.89
C ASN A 46 -5.31 10.58 -3.22
N LEU A 47 -4.38 9.83 -3.80
CA LEU A 47 -3.05 10.34 -4.09
C LEU A 47 -3.07 11.53 -5.04
N GLN A 48 -3.90 11.50 -6.08
CA GLN A 48 -4.01 12.61 -7.03
C GLN A 48 -4.42 13.91 -6.34
N SER A 49 -5.42 13.89 -5.46
CA SER A 49 -5.83 15.07 -4.68
C SER A 49 -4.75 15.56 -3.72
N ILE A 50 -3.87 14.67 -3.24
CA ILE A 50 -2.71 15.06 -2.44
C ILE A 50 -1.69 15.79 -3.31
N LEU A 51 -1.36 15.23 -4.49
CA LEU A 51 -0.41 15.85 -5.42
C LEU A 51 -0.90 17.22 -5.90
N GLU A 52 -2.18 17.32 -6.26
CA GLU A 52 -2.81 18.59 -6.64
C GLU A 52 -2.73 19.63 -5.53
N ALA A 53 -3.03 19.25 -4.28
CA ALA A 53 -2.95 20.16 -3.13
C ALA A 53 -1.52 20.60 -2.80
N LEU A 54 -0.52 19.83 -3.21
CA LEU A 54 0.91 20.13 -3.06
C LEU A 54 1.51 20.79 -4.32
N GLU A 55 0.70 21.00 -5.36
CA GLU A 55 1.15 21.54 -6.66
C GLU A 55 2.28 20.70 -7.31
N LEU A 56 2.26 19.36 -7.08
CA LEU A 56 3.23 18.43 -7.63
C LEU A 56 2.69 17.75 -8.89
N THR A 57 3.48 17.77 -9.95
CA THR A 57 3.18 17.08 -11.21
C THR A 57 3.88 15.72 -11.32
N SER A 58 4.92 15.49 -10.52
CA SER A 58 5.68 14.24 -10.46
C SER A 58 6.20 13.99 -9.06
N VAL A 59 6.59 12.75 -8.79
CA VAL A 59 7.18 12.31 -7.52
C VAL A 59 8.37 11.41 -7.81
N ASP A 60 9.50 11.61 -7.17
CA ASP A 60 10.63 10.72 -7.37
C ASP A 60 10.40 9.36 -6.74
N ILE A 61 9.86 9.30 -5.51
CA ILE A 61 9.68 8.07 -4.75
C ILE A 61 8.32 8.06 -4.07
N ILE A 62 7.59 6.95 -4.24
CA ILE A 62 6.42 6.59 -3.45
C ILE A 62 6.74 5.34 -2.67
N LYS A 63 6.61 5.37 -1.34
CA LYS A 63 6.60 4.17 -0.51
C LYS A 63 5.21 4.01 0.11
N ALA A 64 4.62 2.84 -0.05
CA ALA A 64 3.33 2.49 0.54
C ALA A 64 3.41 1.15 1.29
N ASP A 65 3.09 1.23 2.58
CA ASP A 65 2.83 0.14 3.49
C ASP A 65 1.42 0.41 4.03
N ILE A 66 0.42 -0.18 3.40
CA ILE A 66 -1.00 0.21 3.53
C ILE A 66 -1.91 -0.98 3.87
N GLU A 67 -1.32 -2.00 4.50
CA GLU A 67 -2.07 -3.00 5.22
C GLU A 67 -3.21 -3.65 4.41
N GLY A 68 -2.85 -4.28 3.28
CA GLY A 68 -3.77 -5.04 2.42
C GLY A 68 -4.43 -4.24 1.29
N LEU A 69 -4.22 -2.92 1.20
CA LEU A 69 -4.74 -2.09 0.10
C LEU A 69 -3.78 -1.93 -1.08
N TRP A 70 -2.67 -2.65 -1.07
CA TRP A 70 -1.62 -2.56 -2.09
C TRP A 70 -2.14 -2.82 -3.52
N TRP A 71 -3.14 -3.70 -3.66
CA TRP A 71 -3.76 -4.01 -4.94
C TRP A 71 -4.46 -2.78 -5.54
N ASP A 72 -5.40 -2.19 -4.80
CA ASP A 72 -6.17 -1.03 -5.26
C ASP A 72 -5.26 0.18 -5.48
N PHE A 73 -4.28 0.37 -4.59
CA PHE A 73 -3.32 1.46 -4.69
C PHE A 73 -2.40 1.32 -5.91
N GLY A 74 -1.86 0.10 -6.16
CA GLY A 74 -1.03 -0.15 -7.33
C GLY A 74 -1.78 0.10 -8.64
N HIS A 75 -3.06 -0.30 -8.71
CA HIS A 75 -3.93 0.02 -9.85
C HIS A 75 -4.18 1.52 -9.99
N GLU A 76 -4.47 2.22 -8.89
CA GLU A 76 -4.69 3.67 -8.91
C GLU A 76 -3.46 4.41 -9.47
N LEU A 77 -2.25 4.02 -9.09
CA LEU A 77 -1.01 4.62 -9.61
C LEU A 77 -0.92 4.53 -11.14
N LEU A 78 -1.25 3.36 -11.69
CA LEU A 78 -1.21 3.13 -13.14
C LEU A 78 -2.38 3.78 -13.88
N ASP A 79 -3.60 3.63 -13.38
CA ASP A 79 -4.82 4.14 -14.02
C ASP A 79 -4.84 5.68 -14.05
N LYS A 80 -4.33 6.32 -13.00
CA LYS A 80 -4.18 7.78 -12.90
C LYS A 80 -2.90 8.30 -13.55
N LYS A 81 -2.05 7.40 -14.06
CA LYS A 81 -0.76 7.74 -14.69
C LYS A 81 0.08 8.66 -13.79
N ILE A 82 0.16 8.31 -12.50
CA ILE A 82 0.97 9.08 -11.55
C ILE A 82 2.43 9.03 -12.01
N ASP A 83 3.01 10.20 -12.28
CA ASP A 83 4.40 10.31 -12.69
C ASP A 83 5.34 10.08 -11.51
N CYS A 84 5.87 8.85 -11.39
CA CYS A 84 6.74 8.45 -10.31
C CYS A 84 7.88 7.57 -10.84
N LYS A 85 9.12 7.83 -10.38
CA LYS A 85 10.30 7.06 -10.81
C LYS A 85 10.45 5.75 -10.06
N PHE A 86 10.23 5.76 -8.74
CA PHE A 86 10.44 4.62 -7.85
C PHE A 86 9.19 4.40 -7.00
N ILE A 87 8.62 3.20 -7.04
CA ILE A 87 7.43 2.84 -6.26
C ILE A 87 7.76 1.61 -5.43
N ALA A 88 7.77 1.75 -4.10
CA ALA A 88 7.97 0.66 -3.17
C ALA A 88 6.64 0.29 -2.50
N LEU A 89 6.17 -0.92 -2.73
CA LEU A 89 4.95 -1.46 -2.14
C LEU A 89 5.29 -2.63 -1.22
N GLU A 90 4.66 -2.65 -0.06
CA GLU A 90 4.63 -3.80 0.83
C GLU A 90 3.30 -4.54 0.62
N LEU A 91 3.40 -5.83 0.25
CA LEU A 91 2.27 -6.69 -0.06
C LEU A 91 2.12 -7.75 1.03
N GLU A 92 1.13 -7.61 1.86
CA GLU A 92 0.77 -8.64 2.84
C GLU A 92 -0.11 -9.69 2.16
N LEU A 93 0.41 -10.91 2.05
CA LEU A 93 -0.24 -12.00 1.33
C LEU A 93 -1.39 -12.65 2.11
N ASN A 94 -1.51 -12.36 3.40
CA ASN A 94 -2.53 -12.94 4.29
C ASN A 94 -3.78 -12.05 4.46
N PHE A 95 -3.88 -10.96 3.70
CA PHE A 95 -5.02 -10.02 3.80
C PHE A 95 -6.12 -10.24 2.77
N GLU A 96 -6.03 -11.29 1.97
CA GLU A 96 -7.10 -11.61 1.03
C GLU A 96 -8.40 -12.00 1.77
N LYS A 97 -9.53 -11.61 1.18
CA LYS A 97 -10.86 -11.87 1.76
C LYS A 97 -11.14 -13.36 1.96
N ASP A 98 -10.57 -14.21 1.10
CA ASP A 98 -10.67 -15.65 1.18
C ASP A 98 -9.57 -16.30 2.04
N GLY A 99 -8.64 -15.48 2.56
CA GLY A 99 -7.52 -15.92 3.39
C GLY A 99 -6.47 -16.75 2.65
N LYS A 100 -6.52 -16.79 1.30
CA LYS A 100 -5.61 -17.62 0.51
C LYS A 100 -4.41 -16.84 0.00
N VAL A 101 -3.24 -17.30 0.35
CA VAL A 101 -1.96 -16.76 -0.14
C VAL A 101 -1.83 -16.87 -1.65
N GLU A 102 -2.36 -17.94 -2.24
CA GLU A 102 -2.35 -18.18 -3.68
C GLU A 102 -3.06 -17.05 -4.42
N THR A 103 -4.24 -16.63 -3.97
CA THR A 103 -4.99 -15.50 -4.55
C THR A 103 -4.18 -14.19 -4.49
N ALA A 104 -3.50 -13.93 -3.37
CA ALA A 104 -2.63 -12.77 -3.23
C ALA A 104 -1.44 -12.81 -4.20
N LEU A 105 -0.82 -13.99 -4.39
CA LEU A 105 0.28 -14.16 -5.34
C LEU A 105 -0.15 -13.98 -6.79
N GLU A 106 -1.34 -14.49 -7.16
CA GLU A 106 -1.90 -14.26 -8.50
C GLU A 106 -2.14 -12.77 -8.75
N LYS A 107 -2.73 -12.06 -7.80
CA LYS A 107 -2.89 -10.59 -7.87
C LYS A 107 -1.55 -9.87 -7.98
N ALA A 108 -0.56 -10.26 -7.18
CA ALA A 108 0.77 -9.69 -7.25
C ALA A 108 1.40 -9.88 -8.63
N GLN A 109 1.23 -11.06 -9.25
CA GLN A 109 1.72 -11.32 -10.60
C GLN A 109 1.03 -10.42 -11.64
N ILE A 110 -0.30 -10.29 -11.57
CA ILE A 110 -1.06 -9.42 -12.48
C ILE A 110 -0.59 -7.97 -12.34
N LEU A 111 -0.39 -7.50 -11.11
CA LEU A 111 0.10 -6.14 -10.86
C LEU A 111 1.52 -5.94 -11.43
N CYS A 112 2.40 -6.91 -11.25
CA CYS A 112 3.73 -6.91 -11.84
C CYS A 112 3.69 -6.77 -13.37
N ASP A 113 2.87 -7.58 -14.02
CA ASP A 113 2.78 -7.55 -15.47
C ASP A 113 2.25 -6.21 -15.98
N LYS A 114 1.25 -5.63 -15.30
CA LYS A 114 0.78 -4.27 -15.59
C LYS A 114 1.87 -3.21 -15.44
N PHE A 115 2.70 -3.28 -14.40
CA PHE A 115 3.80 -2.33 -14.23
C PHE A 115 4.86 -2.49 -15.32
N LYS A 116 5.20 -3.72 -15.72
CA LYS A 116 6.09 -3.98 -16.85
C LYS A 116 5.57 -3.36 -18.16
N ASP A 117 4.28 -3.54 -18.43
CA ASP A 117 3.61 -2.98 -19.60
C ASP A 117 3.59 -1.44 -19.59
N ASN A 118 3.72 -0.83 -18.39
CA ASN A 118 3.86 0.62 -18.20
C ASN A 118 5.30 1.09 -18.01
N ASN A 119 6.27 0.34 -18.54
CA ASN A 119 7.69 0.71 -18.59
C ASN A 119 8.42 0.73 -17.25
N TYR A 120 8.05 -0.18 -16.33
CA TYR A 120 8.75 -0.39 -15.06
C TYR A 120 9.49 -1.72 -15.05
N ASP A 121 10.69 -1.72 -14.47
CA ASP A 121 11.36 -2.92 -14.00
C ASP A 121 10.97 -3.22 -12.56
N ILE A 122 11.10 -4.50 -12.14
CA ILE A 122 10.60 -4.95 -10.85
C ILE A 122 11.69 -5.69 -10.10
N VAL A 123 11.90 -5.30 -8.85
CA VAL A 123 12.73 -6.02 -7.89
C VAL A 123 11.84 -6.52 -6.76
N ILE A 124 11.91 -7.82 -6.48
CA ILE A 124 11.08 -8.47 -5.44
C ILE A 124 12.00 -8.97 -4.34
N ASN A 125 11.72 -8.55 -3.11
CA ASN A 125 12.31 -9.08 -1.91
C ASN A 125 11.25 -9.85 -1.12
N ARG A 126 11.44 -11.16 -0.95
CA ARG A 126 10.53 -12.02 -0.20
C ARG A 126 10.99 -12.14 1.25
N ARG A 127 10.24 -11.60 2.17
CA ARG A 127 10.42 -11.87 3.62
C ARG A 127 9.72 -13.18 3.97
N ARG A 128 10.49 -14.27 3.98
CA ARG A 128 9.95 -15.64 4.20
C ARG A 128 9.18 -15.82 5.51
N GLU A 129 9.54 -15.07 6.54
CA GLU A 129 8.97 -15.22 7.89
C GLU A 129 7.60 -14.54 8.07
N LYS A 130 7.16 -13.68 7.13
CA LYS A 130 6.02 -12.79 7.36
C LYS A 130 4.90 -12.88 6.32
N LEU A 131 4.89 -13.86 5.42
CA LEU A 131 3.91 -13.89 4.30
C LEU A 131 3.77 -12.51 3.62
N MET A 132 4.91 -11.91 3.32
CA MET A 132 5.03 -10.53 2.87
C MET A 132 5.99 -10.46 1.69
N LEU A 133 5.66 -9.65 0.70
CA LEU A 133 6.55 -9.26 -0.39
C LEU A 133 6.83 -7.76 -0.30
N GLU A 134 8.09 -7.37 -0.40
CA GLU A 134 8.48 -6.01 -0.70
C GLU A 134 8.78 -5.92 -2.20
N MET A 135 8.08 -5.06 -2.90
CA MET A 135 8.23 -4.87 -4.33
C MET A 135 8.70 -3.46 -4.61
N LEU A 136 9.77 -3.34 -5.39
CA LEU A 136 10.25 -2.08 -5.91
C LEU A 136 10.04 -2.07 -7.43
N PHE A 137 9.22 -1.13 -7.89
CA PHE A 137 9.01 -0.83 -9.29
C PHE A 137 9.87 0.37 -9.67
N ILE A 138 10.72 0.23 -10.69
CA ILE A 138 11.69 1.24 -11.13
C ILE A 138 11.34 1.59 -12.57
N ARG A 139 10.98 2.84 -12.82
CA ARG A 139 10.71 3.29 -14.17
C ARG A 139 12.01 3.26 -14.99
N LYS A 140 11.98 2.69 -16.18
CA LYS A 140 13.21 2.43 -16.97
C LYS A 140 14.00 3.67 -17.31
N ASP A 141 13.33 4.79 -17.58
CA ASP A 141 13.99 6.07 -17.84
C ASP A 141 14.66 6.70 -16.59
N ALA A 142 14.41 6.16 -15.38
CA ALA A 142 15.01 6.68 -14.16
C ALA A 142 16.52 6.37 -14.04
N TYR A 143 17.05 5.42 -14.84
CA TYR A 143 18.45 4.99 -14.78
C TYR A 143 19.13 4.93 -16.18
N GLU A 144 18.42 5.36 -17.25
CA GLU A 144 18.96 5.43 -18.60
C GLU A 144 19.61 6.81 -18.92
N GLY A 145 19.81 7.67 -17.90
CA GLY A 145 20.36 9.03 -18.02
C GLY A 145 21.86 9.13 -17.80
#